data_9fe49ac2bb94f011432af539c71cdc77
#
_entry.id   9fe49ac2bb94f011432af539c71cdc77
#
_cell.length_a   1.000
_cell.length_b   1.000
_cell.length_c   1.000
_cell.angle_alpha   90.00
_cell.angle_beta   90.00
_cell.angle_gamma   90.00
#
_symmetry.space_group_name_H-M   'P 1'
#
loop_
_entity.id
_entity.type
_entity.pdbx_description
1 polymer ?
#
loop_
_entity_poly.entity_id
_entity_poly.type
_entity_poly.pdbx_seq_one_letter_code
_entity_poly.pdbx_strand_id
1 'polypeptide(L)'
;ELQGLGITPDIIVLRCDEPITDPSIFRKIAGFCNVKPDCVIENLTLPILYEAPLYLERANLSAVVCRELRLSTPEPDLSQWQAMVAAIKSRSKSVSIGLVGKYVQLHDAYLSVAEALRHAGFALGAKVDIQWIDSETVTADTQDELLSQLDGILVPGGFGSRGIEGMILAAQYALSLIHISEPT
;
A
#
# COMPACT_ATOMS: atom_id res chain seq x y z
N GLU A 1 -0.77 18.77 22.05
CA GLU A 1 -0.91 19.93 21.13
C GLU A 1 -2.38 20.29 20.88
N LEU A 2 -3.25 19.36 20.42
CA LEU A 2 -4.66 19.66 20.09
C LEU A 2 -5.42 20.29 21.26
N GLN A 3 -5.30 19.73 22.48
CA GLN A 3 -5.92 20.28 23.67
C GLN A 3 -5.43 21.70 23.99
N GLY A 4 -4.16 21.98 23.73
CA GLY A 4 -3.60 23.34 23.86
C GLY A 4 -4.19 24.34 22.87
N LEU A 5 -4.78 23.86 21.77
CA LEU A 5 -5.50 24.65 20.78
C LEU A 5 -7.03 24.70 21.04
N GLY A 6 -7.48 24.16 22.18
CA GLY A 6 -8.91 24.08 22.52
C GLY A 6 -9.68 22.98 21.79
N ILE A 7 -9.00 22.06 21.10
CA ILE A 7 -9.60 20.94 20.39
C ILE A 7 -9.58 19.69 21.29
N THR A 8 -10.75 19.17 21.65
CA THR A 8 -10.87 17.93 22.40
C THR A 8 -11.24 16.79 21.43
N PRO A 9 -10.44 15.75 21.32
CA PRO A 9 -10.79 14.60 20.49
C PRO A 9 -11.87 13.75 21.19
N ASP A 10 -12.74 13.11 20.42
CA ASP A 10 -13.72 12.13 20.91
C ASP A 10 -13.18 10.71 20.88
N ILE A 11 -12.30 10.41 19.92
CA ILE A 11 -11.70 9.09 19.71
C ILE A 11 -10.21 9.25 19.48
N ILE A 12 -9.41 8.36 20.06
CA ILE A 12 -7.96 8.28 19.88
C ILE A 12 -7.63 6.97 19.17
N VAL A 13 -6.97 7.06 18.03
CA VAL A 13 -6.45 5.88 17.31
C VAL A 13 -4.94 5.81 17.53
N LEU A 14 -4.48 4.75 18.17
CA LEU A 14 -3.08 4.52 18.51
C LEU A 14 -2.41 3.75 17.37
N ARG A 15 -1.52 4.39 16.63
CA ARG A 15 -0.71 3.70 15.63
C ARG A 15 0.46 3.01 16.33
N CYS A 16 0.48 1.67 16.26
CA CYS A 16 1.46 0.82 16.93
C CYS A 16 2.10 -0.14 15.92
N ASP A 17 3.38 -0.46 16.11
CA ASP A 17 4.05 -1.51 15.34
C ASP A 17 3.85 -2.89 15.99
N GLU A 18 3.66 -2.91 17.32
CA GLU A 18 3.39 -4.11 18.09
C GLU A 18 2.12 -3.97 18.93
N PRO A 19 1.41 -5.08 19.22
CA PRO A 19 0.20 -5.06 20.03
C PRO A 19 0.44 -4.52 21.44
N ILE A 20 -0.48 -3.72 21.93
CA ILE A 20 -0.47 -3.24 23.32
C ILE A 20 -0.95 -4.38 24.21
N THR A 21 -0.03 -4.98 24.96
CA THR A 21 -0.30 -6.15 25.82
C THR A 21 -0.86 -5.78 27.20
N ASP A 22 -0.64 -4.54 27.67
CA ASP A 22 -1.16 -4.06 28.96
C ASP A 22 -2.44 -3.22 28.76
N PRO A 23 -3.63 -3.75 29.12
CA PRO A 23 -4.89 -3.01 28.99
C PRO A 23 -4.95 -1.72 29.83
N SER A 24 -4.06 -1.56 30.83
CA SER A 24 -4.03 -0.35 31.64
C SER A 24 -3.59 0.88 30.84
N ILE A 25 -2.85 0.67 29.73
CA ILE A 25 -2.38 1.74 28.84
C ILE A 25 -3.58 2.46 28.20
N PHE A 26 -4.58 1.73 27.71
CA PHE A 26 -5.79 2.32 27.13
C PHE A 26 -6.51 3.24 28.14
N ARG A 27 -6.65 2.79 29.39
CA ARG A 27 -7.27 3.59 30.46
C ARG A 27 -6.45 4.83 30.80
N LYS A 28 -5.11 4.71 30.84
CA LYS A 28 -4.23 5.86 31.08
C LYS A 28 -4.35 6.90 29.98
N ILE A 29 -4.31 6.48 28.72
CA ILE A 29 -4.45 7.39 27.58
C ILE A 29 -5.84 8.04 27.58
N ALA A 30 -6.89 7.27 27.83
CA ALA A 30 -8.25 7.78 27.96
C ALA A 30 -8.35 8.89 29.02
N GLY A 31 -7.74 8.67 30.20
CA GLY A 31 -7.69 9.67 31.27
C GLY A 31 -6.91 10.93 30.89
N PHE A 32 -5.74 10.78 30.24
CA PHE A 32 -4.96 11.94 29.81
C PHE A 32 -5.63 12.74 28.68
N CYS A 33 -6.34 12.06 27.79
CA CYS A 33 -7.01 12.70 26.66
C CYS A 33 -8.46 13.12 26.97
N ASN A 34 -8.96 12.79 28.14
CA ASN A 34 -10.36 13.04 28.56
C ASN A 34 -11.38 12.42 27.60
N VAL A 35 -11.13 11.19 27.18
CA VAL A 35 -12.03 10.38 26.35
C VAL A 35 -12.50 9.14 27.13
N LYS A 36 -13.55 8.46 26.63
CA LYS A 36 -13.96 7.19 27.22
C LYS A 36 -12.91 6.10 26.96
N PRO A 37 -12.71 5.12 27.84
CA PRO A 37 -11.71 4.07 27.65
C PRO A 37 -11.92 3.25 26.37
N ASP A 38 -13.14 3.02 25.94
CA ASP A 38 -13.52 2.33 24.71
C ASP A 38 -13.39 3.20 23.43
N CYS A 39 -13.12 4.50 23.60
CA CYS A 39 -12.78 5.41 22.51
C CYS A 39 -11.26 5.47 22.23
N VAL A 40 -10.46 4.64 22.90
CA VAL A 40 -9.03 4.48 22.59
C VAL A 40 -8.86 3.17 21.82
N ILE A 41 -8.55 3.28 20.52
CA ILE A 41 -8.52 2.18 19.57
C ILE A 41 -7.09 1.92 19.14
N GLU A 42 -6.65 0.68 19.21
CA GLU A 42 -5.35 0.28 18.65
C GLU A 42 -5.45 0.10 17.14
N ASN A 43 -4.43 0.56 16.41
CA ASN A 43 -4.26 0.36 14.98
C ASN A 43 -2.83 -0.11 14.69
N LEU A 44 -2.66 -1.40 14.46
CA LEU A 44 -1.37 -2.00 14.17
C LEU A 44 -0.90 -1.71 12.75
N THR A 45 0.42 -1.63 12.59
CA THR A 45 1.07 -1.75 11.28
C THR A 45 0.91 -3.19 10.78
N LEU A 46 0.16 -3.36 9.68
CA LEU A 46 -0.18 -4.67 9.14
C LEU A 46 0.66 -4.97 7.89
N PRO A 47 1.08 -6.22 7.66
CA PRO A 47 1.79 -6.63 6.46
C PRO A 47 0.99 -6.39 5.17
N ILE A 48 -0.33 -6.45 5.26
CA ILE A 48 -1.26 -6.18 4.17
C ILE A 48 -2.15 -5.02 4.60
N LEU A 49 -1.97 -3.87 3.99
CA LEU A 49 -2.74 -2.65 4.32
C LEU A 49 -4.25 -2.88 4.26
N TYR A 50 -4.71 -3.71 3.33
CA TYR A 50 -6.12 -4.03 3.13
C TYR A 50 -6.76 -4.85 4.26
N GLU A 51 -5.97 -5.32 5.24
CA GLU A 51 -6.50 -5.91 6.48
C GLU A 51 -6.92 -4.85 7.51
N ALA A 52 -6.48 -3.60 7.36
CA ALA A 52 -6.74 -2.56 8.35
C ALA A 52 -8.24 -2.34 8.63
N PRO A 53 -9.16 -2.30 7.64
CA PRO A 53 -10.58 -2.20 7.93
C PRO A 53 -11.11 -3.35 8.78
N LEU A 54 -10.66 -4.58 8.53
CA LEU A 54 -11.07 -5.76 9.30
C LEU A 54 -10.50 -5.72 10.73
N TYR A 55 -9.29 -5.20 10.89
CA TYR A 55 -8.64 -5.05 12.18
C TYR A 55 -9.38 -4.00 13.03
N LEU A 56 -9.66 -2.84 12.45
CA LEU A 56 -10.34 -1.75 13.13
C LEU A 56 -11.79 -2.10 13.48
N GLU A 57 -12.47 -2.90 12.63
CA GLU A 57 -13.82 -3.39 12.94
C GLU A 57 -13.82 -4.36 14.13
N ARG A 58 -12.84 -5.27 14.22
CA ARG A 58 -12.66 -6.12 15.40
C ARG A 58 -12.40 -5.32 16.68
N ALA A 59 -11.79 -4.15 16.55
CA ALA A 59 -11.62 -3.19 17.65
C ALA A 59 -12.86 -2.32 17.91
N ASN A 60 -13.99 -2.61 17.26
CA ASN A 60 -15.28 -1.89 17.35
C ASN A 60 -15.20 -0.41 16.94
N LEU A 61 -14.27 -0.01 16.08
CA LEU A 61 -14.12 1.40 15.68
C LEU A 61 -15.41 1.96 15.08
N SER A 62 -16.07 1.24 14.16
CA SER A 62 -17.28 1.71 13.51
C SER A 62 -18.42 1.94 14.50
N ALA A 63 -18.65 1.01 15.43
CA ALA A 63 -19.66 1.15 16.47
C ALA A 63 -19.36 2.34 17.40
N VAL A 64 -18.10 2.54 17.78
CA VAL A 64 -17.67 3.69 18.59
C VAL A 64 -17.90 5.00 17.86
N VAL A 65 -17.49 5.09 16.58
CA VAL A 65 -17.69 6.29 15.76
C VAL A 65 -19.20 6.62 15.62
N CYS A 66 -20.01 5.63 15.28
CA CYS A 66 -21.46 5.83 15.14
C CYS A 66 -22.10 6.30 16.45
N ARG A 67 -21.69 5.73 17.57
CA ARG A 67 -22.17 6.13 18.89
C ARG A 67 -21.80 7.59 19.21
N GLU A 68 -20.54 7.98 19.04
CA GLU A 68 -20.11 9.35 19.35
C GLU A 68 -20.75 10.39 18.39
N LEU A 69 -21.00 10.01 17.15
CA LEU A 69 -21.72 10.84 16.18
C LEU A 69 -23.25 10.74 16.30
N ARG A 70 -23.77 9.91 17.21
CA ARG A 70 -25.21 9.64 17.40
C ARG A 70 -25.90 9.17 16.12
N LEU A 71 -25.21 8.35 15.33
CA LEU A 71 -25.74 7.73 14.12
C LEU A 71 -26.34 6.36 14.46
N SER A 72 -27.47 6.06 13.84
CA SER A 72 -28.06 4.72 13.86
C SER A 72 -27.84 4.08 12.50
N THR A 73 -26.94 3.12 12.45
CA THR A 73 -26.57 2.41 11.23
C THR A 73 -26.65 0.89 11.49
N PRO A 74 -26.94 0.08 10.47
CA PRO A 74 -26.78 -1.36 10.59
C PRO A 74 -25.30 -1.72 10.78
N GLU A 75 -25.04 -2.92 11.30
CA GLU A 75 -23.68 -3.46 11.34
C GLU A 75 -23.11 -3.59 9.92
N PRO A 76 -21.80 -3.30 9.73
CA PRO A 76 -21.19 -3.37 8.41
C PRO A 76 -21.05 -4.82 7.94
N ASP A 77 -21.47 -5.09 6.71
CA ASP A 77 -21.14 -6.35 6.03
C ASP A 77 -19.79 -6.25 5.33
N LEU A 78 -18.79 -6.87 5.92
CA LEU A 78 -17.42 -6.91 5.38
C LEU A 78 -17.08 -8.25 4.69
N SER A 79 -18.08 -9.06 4.34
CA SER A 79 -17.89 -10.40 3.76
C SER A 79 -17.07 -10.35 2.46
N GLN A 80 -17.38 -9.41 1.55
CA GLN A 80 -16.63 -9.23 0.30
C GLN A 80 -15.18 -8.76 0.56
N TRP A 81 -15.00 -7.88 1.54
CA TRP A 81 -13.68 -7.41 1.93
C TRP A 81 -12.84 -8.52 2.54
N GLN A 82 -13.43 -9.36 3.38
CA GLN A 82 -12.77 -10.55 3.94
C GLN A 82 -12.35 -11.53 2.84
N ALA A 83 -13.23 -11.77 1.86
CA ALA A 83 -12.93 -12.64 0.73
C ALA A 83 -11.76 -12.09 -0.11
N MET A 84 -11.72 -10.77 -0.37
CA MET A 84 -10.62 -10.12 -1.07
C MET A 84 -9.30 -10.27 -0.30
N VAL A 85 -9.28 -10.02 1.01
CA VAL A 85 -8.07 -10.17 1.84
C VAL A 85 -7.61 -11.63 1.87
N ALA A 86 -8.53 -12.59 1.95
CA ALA A 86 -8.21 -14.02 1.87
C ALA A 86 -7.57 -14.38 0.51
N ALA A 87 -8.11 -13.86 -0.59
CA ALA A 87 -7.54 -14.04 -1.93
C ALA A 87 -6.13 -13.43 -2.03
N ILE A 88 -5.91 -12.24 -1.46
CA ILE A 88 -4.59 -11.61 -1.40
C ILE A 88 -3.58 -12.51 -0.66
N LYS A 89 -3.98 -13.13 0.45
CA LYS A 89 -3.12 -14.01 1.24
C LYS A 89 -2.79 -15.34 0.56
N SER A 90 -3.71 -15.85 -0.24
CA SER A 90 -3.58 -17.17 -0.91
C SER A 90 -2.76 -17.13 -2.20
N ARG A 91 -2.27 -15.97 -2.65
CA ARG A 91 -1.48 -15.85 -3.88
C ARG A 91 -0.20 -16.68 -3.81
N SER A 92 0.00 -17.52 -4.81
CA SER A 92 1.18 -18.40 -4.92
C SER A 92 2.12 -18.06 -6.07
N LYS A 93 1.62 -17.33 -7.08
CA LYS A 93 2.42 -16.86 -8.20
C LYS A 93 3.14 -15.57 -7.83
N SER A 94 4.34 -15.37 -8.38
CA SER A 94 5.06 -14.10 -8.28
C SER A 94 5.44 -13.63 -9.67
N VAL A 95 5.39 -12.32 -9.87
CA VAL A 95 5.86 -11.65 -11.09
C VAL A 95 6.74 -10.47 -10.68
N SER A 96 7.85 -10.30 -11.38
CA SER A 96 8.81 -9.22 -11.18
C SER A 96 8.60 -8.15 -12.24
N ILE A 97 8.24 -6.93 -11.82
CA ILE A 97 7.97 -5.81 -12.72
C ILE A 97 8.99 -4.71 -12.47
N GLY A 98 9.76 -4.37 -13.50
CA GLY A 98 10.66 -3.20 -13.46
C GLY A 98 9.89 -1.91 -13.66
N LEU A 99 9.91 -1.04 -12.66
CA LEU A 99 9.41 0.33 -12.79
C LEU A 99 10.61 1.23 -13.10
N VAL A 100 10.77 1.57 -14.39
CA VAL A 100 11.90 2.37 -14.88
C VAL A 100 11.50 3.83 -14.90
N GLY A 101 11.96 4.59 -13.92
CA GLY A 101 11.51 5.97 -13.71
C GLY A 101 12.60 6.93 -13.25
N LYS A 102 12.25 8.22 -13.23
CA LYS A 102 13.14 9.33 -12.85
C LYS A 102 13.21 9.58 -11.34
N TYR A 103 12.14 9.18 -10.61
CA TYR A 103 11.93 9.53 -9.21
C TYR A 103 11.85 8.30 -8.31
N VAL A 104 12.53 7.22 -8.69
CA VAL A 104 12.50 5.93 -7.98
C VAL A 104 13.10 5.99 -6.58
N GLN A 105 13.94 6.99 -6.29
CA GLN A 105 14.46 7.23 -4.95
C GLN A 105 13.39 7.70 -3.96
N LEU A 106 12.31 8.30 -4.46
CA LEU A 106 11.14 8.72 -3.69
C LEU A 106 9.94 7.88 -4.12
N HIS A 107 9.74 6.73 -3.49
CA HIS A 107 8.69 5.78 -3.87
C HIS A 107 7.29 6.40 -3.90
N ASP A 108 7.04 7.40 -3.06
CA ASP A 108 5.75 8.13 -3.02
C ASP A 108 5.41 8.83 -4.34
N ALA A 109 6.43 9.19 -5.15
CA ALA A 109 6.19 9.79 -6.46
C ALA A 109 5.47 8.85 -7.43
N TYR A 110 5.60 7.55 -7.22
CA TYR A 110 4.96 6.50 -8.04
C TYR A 110 4.00 5.63 -7.24
N LEU A 111 3.51 6.10 -6.09
CA LEU A 111 2.64 5.31 -5.21
C LEU A 111 1.41 4.77 -5.93
N SER A 112 0.72 5.62 -6.70
CA SER A 112 -0.48 5.20 -7.46
C SER A 112 -0.16 4.16 -8.53
N VAL A 113 1.01 4.23 -9.17
CA VAL A 113 1.47 3.25 -10.17
C VAL A 113 1.77 1.92 -9.48
N ALA A 114 2.49 1.96 -8.36
CA ALA A 114 2.82 0.77 -7.57
C ALA A 114 1.56 0.09 -7.03
N GLU A 115 0.59 0.86 -6.52
CA GLU A 115 -0.69 0.31 -6.06
C GLU A 115 -1.53 -0.25 -7.21
N ALA A 116 -1.54 0.39 -8.38
CA ALA A 116 -2.22 -0.16 -9.56
C ALA A 116 -1.65 -1.52 -9.97
N LEU A 117 -0.32 -1.68 -9.97
CA LEU A 117 0.34 -2.96 -10.21
C LEU A 117 -0.03 -4.01 -9.16
N ARG A 118 -0.05 -3.64 -7.87
CA ARG A 118 -0.46 -4.53 -6.79
C ARG A 118 -1.92 -4.96 -6.93
N HIS A 119 -2.82 -4.03 -7.27
CA HIS A 119 -4.25 -4.33 -7.51
C HIS A 119 -4.45 -5.28 -8.68
N ALA A 120 -3.72 -5.09 -9.79
CA ALA A 120 -3.72 -6.04 -10.89
C ALA A 120 -3.26 -7.43 -10.43
N GLY A 121 -2.20 -7.48 -9.62
CA GLY A 121 -1.72 -8.72 -9.00
C GLY A 121 -2.77 -9.38 -8.09
N PHE A 122 -3.56 -8.60 -7.36
CA PHE A 122 -4.68 -9.14 -6.55
C PHE A 122 -5.73 -9.80 -7.42
N ALA A 123 -6.12 -9.14 -8.50
CA ALA A 123 -7.14 -9.66 -9.43
C ALA A 123 -6.66 -10.92 -10.16
N LEU A 124 -5.36 -11.01 -10.48
CA LEU A 124 -4.76 -12.11 -11.24
C LEU A 124 -4.17 -13.22 -10.35
N GLY A 125 -4.30 -13.11 -9.03
CA GLY A 125 -3.76 -14.09 -8.08
C GLY A 125 -2.23 -14.14 -8.03
N ALA A 126 -1.55 -13.04 -8.39
CA ALA A 126 -0.11 -12.93 -8.40
C ALA A 126 0.40 -11.92 -7.36
N LYS A 127 1.54 -12.21 -6.76
CA LYS A 127 2.32 -11.24 -5.98
C LYS A 127 3.18 -10.46 -6.96
N VAL A 128 3.02 -9.15 -7.01
CA VAL A 128 3.86 -8.29 -7.83
C VAL A 128 5.04 -7.81 -7.00
N ASP A 129 6.24 -8.13 -7.45
CA ASP A 129 7.50 -7.63 -6.92
C ASP A 129 7.98 -6.50 -7.83
N ILE A 130 8.03 -5.27 -7.28
CA ILE A 130 8.36 -4.08 -8.04
C ILE A 130 9.85 -3.78 -7.87
N GLN A 131 10.61 -3.92 -8.97
CA GLN A 131 12.00 -3.51 -9.05
C GLN A 131 12.08 -2.04 -9.46
N TRP A 132 12.56 -1.21 -8.54
CA TRP A 132 12.70 0.24 -8.75
C TRP A 132 13.99 0.54 -9.48
N ILE A 133 13.91 0.93 -10.75
CA ILE A 133 15.07 1.13 -11.62
C ILE A 133 15.16 2.61 -11.99
N ASP A 134 16.26 3.27 -11.62
CA ASP A 134 16.54 4.62 -12.04
C ASP A 134 16.81 4.65 -13.54
N SER A 135 16.03 5.41 -14.29
CA SER A 135 16.20 5.49 -15.74
C SER A 135 17.56 6.04 -16.17
N GLU A 136 18.27 6.80 -15.31
CA GLU A 136 19.62 7.29 -15.60
C GLU A 136 20.67 6.17 -15.55
N THR A 137 20.39 5.06 -14.86
CA THR A 137 21.29 3.90 -14.80
C THR A 137 21.13 2.93 -15.98
N VAL A 138 20.07 3.07 -16.75
CA VAL A 138 19.82 2.21 -17.91
C VAL A 138 20.58 2.75 -19.12
N THR A 139 21.61 2.01 -19.52
CA THR A 139 22.48 2.30 -20.65
C THR A 139 22.55 1.09 -21.57
N ALA A 140 23.20 1.21 -22.73
CA ALA A 140 23.43 0.07 -23.63
C ALA A 140 24.21 -1.06 -22.96
N ASP A 141 25.08 -0.73 -22.01
CA ASP A 141 25.92 -1.72 -21.32
C ASP A 141 25.23 -2.36 -20.11
N THR A 142 24.27 -1.66 -19.48
CA THR A 142 23.62 -2.10 -18.24
C THR A 142 22.21 -2.66 -18.44
N GLN A 143 21.57 -2.39 -19.57
CA GLN A 143 20.16 -2.74 -19.81
C GLN A 143 19.91 -4.26 -19.65
N ASP A 144 20.80 -5.10 -20.10
CA ASP A 144 20.64 -6.55 -20.02
C ASP A 144 20.71 -7.04 -18.57
N GLU A 145 21.68 -6.53 -17.79
CA GLU A 145 21.82 -6.84 -16.37
C GLU A 145 20.57 -6.39 -15.57
N LEU A 146 20.06 -5.19 -15.85
CA LEU A 146 18.97 -4.60 -15.10
C LEU A 146 17.58 -5.15 -15.47
N LEU A 147 17.40 -5.59 -16.74
CA LEU A 147 16.07 -5.83 -17.28
C LEU A 147 15.80 -7.31 -17.65
N SER A 148 16.82 -8.14 -17.85
CA SER A 148 16.66 -9.51 -18.38
C SER A 148 15.91 -10.46 -17.45
N GLN A 149 15.91 -10.20 -16.15
CA GLN A 149 15.25 -11.05 -15.15
C GLN A 149 13.82 -10.60 -14.79
N LEU A 150 13.30 -9.61 -15.50
CA LEU A 150 11.97 -9.07 -15.26
C LEU A 150 10.93 -9.76 -16.14
N ASP A 151 9.76 -10.03 -15.56
CA ASP A 151 8.60 -10.53 -16.30
C ASP A 151 7.89 -9.43 -17.09
N GLY A 152 8.13 -8.16 -16.72
CA GLY A 152 7.57 -7.01 -17.42
C GLY A 152 8.24 -5.71 -17.01
N ILE A 153 8.07 -4.69 -17.84
CA ILE A 153 8.63 -3.35 -17.62
C ILE A 153 7.51 -2.33 -17.73
N LEU A 154 7.47 -1.38 -16.79
CA LEU A 154 6.60 -0.23 -16.81
C LEU A 154 7.44 1.04 -16.77
N VAL A 155 7.26 1.89 -17.78
CA VAL A 155 7.88 3.21 -17.87
C VAL A 155 6.80 4.25 -17.59
N PRO A 156 6.76 4.84 -16.38
CA PRO A 156 5.75 5.84 -16.04
C PRO A 156 6.03 7.17 -16.74
N GLY A 157 5.01 8.00 -16.87
CA GLY A 157 5.16 9.36 -17.38
C GLY A 157 6.07 10.23 -16.48
N GLY A 158 6.66 11.26 -17.08
CA GLY A 158 7.49 12.23 -16.37
C GLY A 158 7.87 13.40 -17.26
N PHE A 159 8.02 14.58 -16.66
CA PHE A 159 8.41 15.80 -17.39
C PHE A 159 9.94 16.02 -17.36
N GLY A 160 10.42 16.81 -18.32
CA GLY A 160 11.84 17.18 -18.44
C GLY A 160 12.69 16.11 -19.12
N SER A 161 13.92 16.47 -19.47
CA SER A 161 14.82 15.66 -20.30
C SER A 161 15.65 14.62 -19.50
N ARG A 162 15.73 14.73 -18.19
CA ARG A 162 16.52 13.83 -17.33
C ARG A 162 16.03 12.38 -17.49
N GLY A 163 16.95 11.44 -17.71
CA GLY A 163 16.68 10.00 -17.77
C GLY A 163 15.80 9.51 -18.94
N ILE A 164 15.50 10.37 -19.95
CA ILE A 164 14.68 9.99 -21.10
C ILE A 164 15.37 8.89 -21.92
N GLU A 165 16.65 9.00 -22.14
CA GLU A 165 17.40 8.01 -22.95
C GLU A 165 17.31 6.61 -22.34
N GLY A 166 17.46 6.48 -21.03
CA GLY A 166 17.29 5.20 -20.35
C GLY A 166 15.87 4.66 -20.40
N MET A 167 14.84 5.54 -20.36
CA MET A 167 13.44 5.14 -20.55
C MET A 167 13.22 4.61 -21.97
N ILE A 168 13.80 5.25 -22.98
CA ILE A 168 13.73 4.81 -24.39
C ILE A 168 14.43 3.46 -24.54
N LEU A 169 15.63 3.30 -23.98
CA LEU A 169 16.37 2.05 -24.02
C LEU A 169 15.59 0.90 -23.35
N ALA A 170 14.99 1.15 -22.19
CA ALA A 170 14.17 0.14 -21.51
C ALA A 170 12.96 -0.28 -22.37
N ALA A 171 12.28 0.68 -23.02
CA ALA A 171 11.17 0.39 -23.93
C ALA A 171 11.64 -0.40 -25.16
N GLN A 172 12.77 -0.03 -25.77
CA GLN A 172 13.35 -0.73 -26.90
C GLN A 172 13.77 -2.16 -26.52
N TYR A 173 14.38 -2.33 -25.36
CA TYR A 173 14.75 -3.64 -24.82
C TYR A 173 13.53 -4.54 -24.70
N ALA A 174 12.46 -4.06 -24.05
CA ALA A 174 11.23 -4.82 -23.88
C ALA A 174 10.61 -5.19 -25.25
N LEU A 175 10.52 -4.24 -26.18
CA LEU A 175 10.01 -4.49 -27.51
C LEU A 175 10.81 -5.53 -28.29
N SER A 176 12.13 -5.56 -28.11
CA SER A 176 12.98 -6.56 -28.77
C SER A 176 12.70 -8.00 -28.33
N LEU A 177 12.20 -8.17 -27.09
CA LEU A 177 11.85 -9.47 -26.52
C LEU A 177 10.43 -9.91 -26.89
N ILE A 178 9.48 -8.97 -27.09
CA ILE A 178 8.09 -9.28 -27.43
C ILE A 178 7.99 -9.94 -28.81
N HIS A 179 8.86 -9.61 -29.76
CA HIS A 179 8.89 -10.23 -31.08
C HIS A 179 9.24 -11.73 -31.07
N ILE A 180 9.68 -12.28 -29.94
CA ILE A 180 10.00 -13.71 -29.78
C ILE A 180 8.75 -14.53 -29.47
N SER A 181 7.65 -13.90 -29.07
CA SER A 181 6.42 -14.56 -28.64
C SER A 181 5.17 -13.96 -29.27
N GLU A 182 5.14 -13.80 -30.61
CA GLU A 182 3.91 -13.42 -31.27
C GLU A 182 2.84 -14.49 -31.03
N PRO A 183 1.68 -14.16 -30.42
CA PRO A 183 0.54 -15.04 -30.50
C PRO A 183 -0.04 -14.96 -31.92
N THR A 184 0.01 -16.04 -32.63
CA THR A 184 -0.77 -16.28 -33.84
C THR A 184 -2.26 -16.23 -33.54
#